data_aa048efece3453f83251ff28124759f9
#
_entry.id   aa048efece3453f83251ff28124759f9
#
_cell.length_a   1.000
_cell.length_b   1.000
_cell.length_c   1.000
_cell.angle_alpha   90.00
_cell.angle_beta   90.00
_cell.angle_gamma   90.00
#
_symmetry.space_group_name_H-M   'P 1'
#
loop_
_entity.id
_entity.type
_entity.pdbx_description
1 polymer ?
#
loop_
_entity_poly.entity_id
_entity_poly.type
_entity_poly.pdbx_seq_one_letter_code
_entity_poly.pdbx_strand_id
1 'polypeptide(L)'
;ETIDLMKTLGSGVKLEERVQGMEEEPDEETGHEHGSEDGHTHSDLEYDEHVWMSPANAILFTEAIQEKLSSIDPEHAGEYGENAAAYTSRLEKLQRDYQDAVDGSEHRTIIVADRFPFRYLTDEFGIKYYAAFAGCSAESEASFDTVIFLAGKVRELNAPVVLRTETGTDDLPDTIIEASGQKNVKVGVLDSMQSVRSSQMENGMTYISIMRKNLKVIKEALN
;
A
#
# COMPACT_ATOMS: atom_id res chain seq x y z
N GLU A 1 -22.22 -1.69 16.94
CA GLU A 1 -21.04 -2.55 17.10
C GLU A 1 -20.05 -2.25 16.00
N THR A 2 -18.75 -2.31 16.31
CA THR A 2 -17.64 -2.04 15.37
C THR A 2 -16.77 -3.28 15.19
N ILE A 3 -16.21 -3.44 14.02
CA ILE A 3 -15.16 -4.42 13.74
C ILE A 3 -13.84 -3.64 13.60
N ASP A 4 -12.84 -4.02 14.37
CA ASP A 4 -11.49 -3.48 14.28
C ASP A 4 -10.68 -4.41 13.37
N LEU A 5 -10.31 -3.92 12.19
CA LEU A 5 -9.60 -4.71 11.18
C LEU A 5 -8.19 -5.12 11.63
N MET A 6 -7.50 -4.25 12.36
CA MET A 6 -6.18 -4.56 12.91
C MET A 6 -6.27 -5.69 13.94
N LYS A 7 -7.27 -5.67 14.83
CA LYS A 7 -7.50 -6.77 15.77
C LYS A 7 -7.94 -8.06 15.08
N THR A 8 -8.74 -7.94 14.02
CA THR A 8 -9.16 -9.09 13.21
C THR A 8 -7.95 -9.76 12.57
N LEU A 9 -6.99 -8.97 12.08
CA LEU A 9 -5.76 -9.46 11.48
C LEU A 9 -4.79 -10.07 12.53
N GLY A 10 -4.85 -9.61 13.78
CA GLY A 10 -4.07 -10.19 14.90
C GLY A 10 -2.55 -10.14 14.63
N SER A 11 -1.91 -11.31 14.65
CA SER A 11 -0.45 -11.41 14.41
C SER A 11 -0.02 -11.11 12.98
N GLY A 12 -0.95 -10.91 12.05
CA GLY A 12 -0.67 -10.49 10.68
C GLY A 12 -0.42 -8.98 10.53
N VAL A 13 -0.66 -8.20 11.61
CA VAL A 13 -0.38 -6.77 11.62
C VAL A 13 1.12 -6.53 11.51
N LYS A 14 1.52 -5.62 10.63
CA LYS A 14 2.91 -5.27 10.34
C LYS A 14 3.25 -3.92 10.95
N LEU A 15 4.49 -3.78 11.38
CA LEU A 15 5.04 -2.48 11.71
C LEU A 15 5.33 -1.70 10.42
N GLU A 16 5.31 -0.39 10.50
CA GLU A 16 5.78 0.43 9.39
C GLU A 16 7.25 0.07 9.06
N GLU A 17 7.57 0.04 7.78
CA GLU A 17 8.91 -0.32 7.31
C GLU A 17 9.54 0.87 6.59
N ARG A 18 10.78 1.14 6.94
CA ARG A 18 11.62 2.09 6.21
C ARG A 18 12.66 1.31 5.41
N VAL A 19 12.60 1.45 4.09
CA VAL A 19 13.59 0.85 3.19
C VAL A 19 14.65 1.88 2.80
N GLN A 20 15.80 1.39 2.33
CA GLN A 20 16.90 2.24 1.92
C GLN A 20 16.44 3.28 0.89
N GLY A 21 16.81 4.53 1.13
CA GLY A 21 16.51 5.67 0.26
C GLY A 21 15.21 6.41 0.55
N MET A 22 14.43 5.96 1.52
CA MET A 22 13.32 6.76 2.04
C MET A 22 13.84 7.95 2.84
N GLU A 23 13.06 9.04 2.84
CA GLU A 23 13.32 10.17 3.71
C GLU A 23 13.32 9.74 5.17
N GLU A 24 14.28 10.31 5.92
CA GLU A 24 14.30 10.22 7.37
C GLU A 24 13.40 11.34 7.91
N GLU A 25 12.44 11.02 8.76
CA GLU A 25 11.73 12.06 9.49
C GLU A 25 12.73 12.79 10.39
N PRO A 26 12.68 14.13 10.42
CA PRO A 26 13.53 14.87 11.34
C PRO A 26 13.23 14.39 12.76
N ASP A 27 14.28 13.97 13.48
CA ASP A 27 14.16 13.71 14.92
C ASP A 27 13.55 14.97 15.52
N GLU A 28 12.36 14.88 16.12
CA GLU A 28 11.83 15.95 16.95
C GLU A 28 12.78 16.12 18.13
N GLU A 29 13.82 16.97 17.96
CA GLU A 29 14.59 17.49 19.08
C GLU A 29 13.63 18.28 19.97
N THR A 30 12.90 17.58 20.84
CA THR A 30 12.24 18.20 21.98
C THR A 30 13.31 18.65 22.95
N GLY A 31 13.83 19.86 22.69
CA GLY A 31 14.62 20.59 23.66
C GLY A 31 13.78 20.95 24.87
N HIS A 32 13.60 20.04 25.80
CA HIS A 32 13.19 20.28 27.18
C HIS A 32 14.06 19.46 28.10
N GLU A 33 15.11 20.12 28.63
CA GLU A 33 15.77 19.70 29.86
C GLU A 33 14.75 19.74 31.01
N HIS A 34 14.20 18.62 31.40
CA HIS A 34 13.75 18.36 32.75
C HIS A 34 14.03 16.92 33.11
N GLY A 35 14.97 16.76 34.06
CA GLY A 35 15.30 15.46 34.61
C GLY A 35 14.12 14.81 35.33
N SER A 36 13.85 13.58 34.94
CA SER A 36 13.34 12.53 35.84
C SER A 36 13.69 11.18 35.22
N GLU A 37 14.35 10.37 35.99
CA GLU A 37 14.70 8.99 35.73
C GLU A 37 13.41 8.16 35.56
N ASP A 38 13.08 7.78 34.37
CA ASP A 38 12.38 6.54 34.06
C ASP A 38 12.65 6.21 32.57
N GLY A 39 13.50 5.18 32.38
CA GLY A 39 13.97 4.77 31.08
C GLY A 39 12.86 4.11 30.20
N HIS A 40 12.09 4.91 29.55
CA HIS A 40 11.24 4.49 28.44
C HIS A 40 11.80 5.11 27.15
N THR A 41 12.72 4.41 26.51
CA THR A 41 13.00 4.59 25.10
C THR A 41 11.76 4.10 24.33
N HIS A 42 10.79 4.97 24.15
CA HIS A 42 9.72 4.76 23.19
C HIS A 42 10.29 5.07 21.79
N SER A 43 10.90 4.08 21.17
CA SER A 43 10.77 3.97 19.74
C SER A 43 9.30 3.59 19.53
N ASP A 44 8.42 4.55 19.32
CA ASP A 44 7.03 4.28 18.96
C ASP A 44 7.05 3.53 17.64
N LEU A 45 6.99 2.19 17.73
CA LEU A 45 6.86 1.31 16.58
C LEU A 45 5.45 1.52 16.06
N GLU A 46 5.31 2.36 15.04
CA GLU A 46 4.04 2.58 14.38
C GLU A 46 3.64 1.35 13.55
N TYR A 47 2.37 1.00 13.62
CA TYR A 47 1.82 -0.08 12.82
C TYR A 47 1.35 0.48 11.48
N ASP A 48 1.65 -0.25 10.41
CA ASP A 48 1.11 0.03 9.08
C ASP A 48 -0.40 -0.28 9.09
N GLU A 49 -1.20 0.76 8.89
CA GLU A 49 -2.67 0.70 8.93
C GLU A 49 -3.29 0.19 7.63
N HIS A 50 -2.53 0.09 6.54
CA HIS A 50 -3.04 -0.15 5.19
C HIS A 50 -3.38 -1.64 4.94
N VAL A 51 -3.94 -2.29 5.96
CA VAL A 51 -4.24 -3.74 5.99
C VAL A 51 -5.15 -4.21 4.87
N TRP A 52 -6.00 -3.32 4.34
CA TRP A 52 -6.94 -3.63 3.25
C TRP A 52 -6.27 -3.78 1.88
N MET A 53 -5.01 -3.37 1.74
CA MET A 53 -4.30 -3.45 0.45
C MET A 53 -3.97 -4.89 0.04
N SER A 54 -4.03 -5.85 0.96
CA SER A 54 -3.86 -7.28 0.67
C SER A 54 -5.20 -7.93 0.30
N PRO A 55 -5.35 -8.58 -0.87
CA PRO A 55 -6.51 -9.40 -1.20
C PRO A 55 -6.77 -10.52 -0.18
N ALA A 56 -5.76 -11.16 0.39
CA ALA A 56 -5.90 -12.16 1.44
C ALA A 56 -6.54 -11.57 2.70
N ASN A 57 -6.11 -10.39 3.12
CA ASN A 57 -6.73 -9.69 4.24
C ASN A 57 -8.18 -9.29 3.95
N ALA A 58 -8.47 -8.86 2.72
CA ALA A 58 -9.83 -8.51 2.30
C ALA A 58 -10.78 -9.73 2.37
N ILE A 59 -10.29 -10.94 2.09
CA ILE A 59 -11.03 -12.19 2.29
C ILE A 59 -11.32 -12.38 3.77
N LEU A 60 -10.30 -12.34 4.64
CA LEU A 60 -10.44 -12.47 6.09
C LEU A 60 -11.44 -11.47 6.67
N PHE A 61 -11.38 -10.20 6.23
CA PHE A 61 -12.31 -9.18 6.69
C PHE A 61 -13.74 -9.41 6.21
N THR A 62 -13.91 -9.93 5.00
CA THR A 62 -15.24 -10.29 4.47
C THR A 62 -15.88 -11.39 5.33
N GLU A 63 -15.11 -12.39 5.71
CA GLU A 63 -15.56 -13.49 6.59
C GLU A 63 -15.92 -12.97 7.99
N ALA A 64 -15.04 -12.14 8.60
CA ALA A 64 -15.30 -11.54 9.91
C ALA A 64 -16.56 -10.65 9.91
N ILE A 65 -16.81 -9.91 8.84
CA ILE A 65 -18.02 -9.09 8.67
C ILE A 65 -19.24 -10.00 8.55
N GLN A 66 -19.16 -11.05 7.77
CA GLN A 66 -20.26 -12.02 7.59
C GLN A 66 -20.62 -12.69 8.92
N GLU A 67 -19.64 -13.20 9.66
CA GLU A 67 -19.86 -13.82 10.99
C GLU A 67 -20.54 -12.83 11.95
N LYS A 68 -20.07 -11.59 11.96
CA LYS A 68 -20.64 -10.54 12.82
C LYS A 68 -22.09 -10.21 12.45
N LEU A 69 -22.38 -10.05 11.17
CA LEU A 69 -23.74 -9.80 10.68
C LEU A 69 -24.65 -10.95 11.04
N SER A 70 -24.24 -12.21 10.83
CA SER A 70 -25.01 -13.40 11.16
C SER A 70 -25.28 -13.52 12.67
N SER A 71 -24.37 -13.03 13.51
CA SER A 71 -24.55 -13.00 14.97
C SER A 71 -25.58 -11.96 15.41
N ILE A 72 -25.65 -10.79 14.72
CA ILE A 72 -26.55 -9.68 15.05
C ILE A 72 -27.96 -9.96 14.48
N ASP A 73 -28.01 -10.54 13.30
CA ASP A 73 -29.24 -10.82 12.57
C ASP A 73 -29.25 -12.27 12.05
N PRO A 74 -29.56 -13.23 12.95
CA PRO A 74 -29.54 -14.65 12.62
C PRO A 74 -30.57 -15.08 11.57
N GLU A 75 -31.64 -14.30 11.42
CA GLU A 75 -32.72 -14.61 10.46
C GLU A 75 -32.21 -14.52 9.01
N HIS A 76 -31.23 -13.64 8.73
CA HIS A 76 -30.63 -13.46 7.41
C HIS A 76 -29.22 -14.06 7.29
N ALA A 77 -28.79 -14.90 8.25
CA ALA A 77 -27.44 -15.47 8.26
C ALA A 77 -27.11 -16.25 6.97
N GLY A 78 -28.11 -16.94 6.39
CA GLY A 78 -27.94 -17.64 5.12
C GLY A 78 -27.61 -16.71 3.95
N GLU A 79 -28.32 -15.59 3.85
CA GLU A 79 -28.11 -14.58 2.82
C GLU A 79 -26.73 -13.91 2.96
N TYR A 80 -26.33 -13.59 4.19
CA TYR A 80 -24.98 -13.05 4.47
C TYR A 80 -23.89 -14.05 4.05
N GLY A 81 -24.10 -15.33 4.34
CA GLY A 81 -23.16 -16.39 3.95
C GLY A 81 -23.05 -16.53 2.43
N GLU A 82 -24.14 -16.55 1.69
CA GLU A 82 -24.15 -16.62 0.23
C GLU A 82 -23.47 -15.41 -0.41
N ASN A 83 -23.77 -14.20 0.06
CA ASN A 83 -23.17 -12.96 -0.41
C ASN A 83 -21.66 -12.91 -0.13
N ALA A 84 -21.24 -13.29 1.07
CA ALA A 84 -19.83 -13.34 1.44
C ALA A 84 -19.07 -14.36 0.57
N ALA A 85 -19.61 -15.56 0.39
CA ALA A 85 -19.00 -16.60 -0.44
C ALA A 85 -18.84 -16.14 -1.90
N ALA A 86 -19.86 -15.49 -2.47
CA ALA A 86 -19.80 -14.95 -3.81
C ALA A 86 -18.74 -13.84 -3.94
N TYR A 87 -18.60 -12.97 -2.92
CA TYR A 87 -17.60 -11.91 -2.91
C TYR A 87 -16.18 -12.45 -2.71
N THR A 88 -15.99 -13.37 -1.77
CA THR A 88 -14.72 -14.05 -1.50
C THR A 88 -14.19 -14.76 -2.74
N SER A 89 -15.05 -15.48 -3.49
CA SER A 89 -14.64 -16.12 -4.74
C SER A 89 -14.08 -15.11 -5.76
N ARG A 90 -14.60 -13.87 -5.79
CA ARG A 90 -14.08 -12.81 -6.66
C ARG A 90 -12.74 -12.25 -6.16
N LEU A 91 -12.55 -12.18 -4.84
CA LEU A 91 -11.29 -11.78 -4.21
C LEU A 91 -10.20 -12.83 -4.44
N GLU A 92 -10.51 -14.11 -4.29
CA GLU A 92 -9.59 -15.21 -4.61
C GLU A 92 -9.14 -15.18 -6.08
N LYS A 93 -10.08 -14.89 -6.99
CA LYS A 93 -9.71 -14.70 -8.40
C LYS A 93 -8.75 -13.53 -8.57
N LEU A 94 -9.01 -12.39 -7.92
CA LEU A 94 -8.14 -11.24 -7.94
C LEU A 94 -6.75 -11.59 -7.40
N GLN A 95 -6.68 -12.32 -6.30
CA GLN A 95 -5.43 -12.79 -5.70
C GLN A 95 -4.61 -13.64 -6.68
N ARG A 96 -5.26 -14.61 -7.33
CA ARG A 96 -4.61 -15.41 -8.39
C ARG A 96 -4.13 -14.54 -9.56
N ASP A 97 -4.94 -13.58 -10.01
CA ASP A 97 -4.58 -12.68 -11.11
C ASP A 97 -3.32 -11.84 -10.77
N TYR A 98 -3.12 -11.46 -9.48
CA TYR A 98 -1.91 -10.81 -9.00
C TYR A 98 -0.72 -11.77 -8.96
N GLN A 99 -0.90 -12.97 -8.40
CA GLN A 99 0.16 -13.98 -8.33
C GLN A 99 0.67 -14.33 -9.72
N ASP A 100 -0.24 -14.60 -10.67
CA ASP A 100 0.12 -14.91 -12.06
C ASP A 100 0.89 -13.75 -12.72
N ALA A 101 0.51 -12.51 -12.40
CA ALA A 101 1.17 -11.33 -12.92
C ALA A 101 2.62 -11.21 -12.43
N VAL A 102 2.83 -11.46 -11.13
CA VAL A 102 4.17 -11.38 -10.51
C VAL A 102 5.03 -12.57 -10.93
N ASP A 103 4.46 -13.76 -11.04
CA ASP A 103 5.19 -14.96 -11.45
C ASP A 103 5.62 -14.91 -12.92
N GLY A 104 4.83 -14.25 -13.76
CA GLY A 104 5.13 -14.03 -15.18
C GLY A 104 5.96 -12.78 -15.47
N SER A 105 6.39 -12.01 -14.47
CA SER A 105 7.10 -10.74 -14.67
C SER A 105 8.62 -10.94 -14.84
N GLU A 106 9.24 -10.00 -15.58
CA GLU A 106 10.69 -9.96 -15.77
C GLU A 106 11.42 -9.47 -14.50
N HIS A 107 10.77 -8.56 -13.75
CA HIS A 107 11.30 -7.95 -12.54
C HIS A 107 10.33 -8.15 -11.38
N ARG A 108 10.85 -8.06 -10.16
CA ARG A 108 10.03 -8.13 -8.93
C ARG A 108 10.23 -6.90 -8.04
N THR A 109 10.59 -5.77 -8.64
CA THR A 109 10.85 -4.54 -7.88
C THR A 109 10.13 -3.37 -8.53
N ILE A 110 9.42 -2.60 -7.73
CA ILE A 110 8.74 -1.36 -8.14
C ILE A 110 9.42 -0.15 -7.49
N ILE A 111 9.29 1.02 -8.13
CA ILE A 111 9.80 2.30 -7.61
C ILE A 111 8.63 3.24 -7.43
N VAL A 112 8.46 3.76 -6.23
CA VAL A 112 7.36 4.65 -5.85
C VAL A 112 7.94 6.00 -5.44
N ALA A 113 7.68 7.01 -6.22
CA ALA A 113 8.09 8.40 -5.97
C ALA A 113 7.01 9.11 -5.14
N ASP A 114 6.64 8.54 -4.03
CA ASP A 114 5.57 9.00 -3.13
C ASP A 114 5.64 8.25 -1.80
N ARG A 115 4.62 8.43 -0.94
CA ARG A 115 4.35 7.58 0.22
C ARG A 115 4.04 6.15 -0.21
N PHE A 116 4.32 5.20 0.67
CA PHE A 116 4.19 3.78 0.36
C PHE A 116 3.14 3.05 1.21
N PRO A 117 1.84 3.21 0.97
CA PRO A 117 0.76 2.51 1.67
C PRO A 117 0.49 1.09 1.13
N PHE A 118 1.45 0.47 0.43
CA PHE A 118 1.22 -0.78 -0.30
C PHE A 118 1.95 -1.98 0.30
N ARG A 119 2.48 -1.87 1.53
CA ARG A 119 3.28 -2.91 2.16
C ARG A 119 2.58 -4.28 2.19
N TYR A 120 1.32 -4.32 2.62
CA TYR A 120 0.56 -5.58 2.66
C TYR A 120 0.37 -6.20 1.27
N LEU A 121 0.20 -5.38 0.24
CA LEU A 121 0.11 -5.85 -1.14
C LEU A 121 1.45 -6.43 -1.61
N THR A 122 2.53 -5.70 -1.42
CA THR A 122 3.85 -6.12 -1.89
C THR A 122 4.37 -7.36 -1.16
N ASP A 123 4.13 -7.44 0.14
CA ASP A 123 4.52 -8.60 0.95
C ASP A 123 3.73 -9.86 0.57
N GLU A 124 2.43 -9.74 0.28
CA GLU A 124 1.61 -10.88 -0.12
C GLU A 124 2.15 -11.55 -1.39
N PHE A 125 2.62 -10.77 -2.36
CA PHE A 125 3.06 -11.28 -3.66
C PHE A 125 4.59 -11.32 -3.84
N GLY A 126 5.36 -10.99 -2.81
CA GLY A 126 6.81 -10.99 -2.87
C GLY A 126 7.39 -9.93 -3.82
N ILE A 127 6.71 -8.80 -3.96
CA ILE A 127 7.19 -7.64 -4.73
C ILE A 127 8.13 -6.84 -3.83
N LYS A 128 9.32 -6.54 -4.32
CA LYS A 128 10.26 -5.61 -3.67
C LYS A 128 9.93 -4.18 -4.09
N TYR A 129 10.33 -3.21 -3.27
CA TYR A 129 10.07 -1.82 -3.59
C TYR A 129 11.18 -0.89 -3.09
N TYR A 130 11.25 0.28 -3.72
CA TYR A 130 11.90 1.48 -3.22
C TYR A 130 10.87 2.59 -3.24
N ALA A 131 10.84 3.43 -2.22
CA ALA A 131 9.88 4.51 -2.12
C ALA A 131 10.53 5.79 -1.58
N ALA A 132 9.89 6.94 -1.84
CA ALA A 132 10.39 8.21 -1.34
C ALA A 132 10.09 8.39 0.15
N PHE A 133 8.92 7.94 0.60
CA PHE A 133 8.45 8.13 1.98
C PHE A 133 7.81 6.86 2.53
N ALA A 134 7.82 6.71 3.85
CA ALA A 134 7.04 5.70 4.55
C ALA A 134 5.52 5.92 4.34
N GLY A 135 4.71 4.89 4.62
CA GLY A 135 3.28 4.91 4.30
C GLY A 135 2.48 6.01 5.01
N CYS A 136 2.81 6.26 6.28
CA CYS A 136 2.15 7.25 7.13
C CYS A 136 2.94 8.57 7.27
N SER A 137 4.05 8.74 6.54
CA SER A 137 4.87 9.95 6.61
C SER A 137 4.08 11.22 6.34
N ALA A 138 4.32 12.25 7.15
CA ALA A 138 3.82 13.61 6.93
C ALA A 138 4.62 14.38 5.87
N GLU A 139 5.83 13.90 5.55
CA GLU A 139 6.72 14.53 4.58
C GLU A 139 6.12 14.53 3.16
N SER A 140 6.33 15.60 2.46
CA SER A 140 5.84 15.81 1.08
C SER A 140 6.94 16.25 0.11
N GLU A 141 8.11 16.60 0.62
CA GLU A 141 9.26 17.05 -0.18
C GLU A 141 10.43 16.10 0.02
N ALA A 142 10.84 15.44 -1.05
CA ALA A 142 11.99 14.56 -1.02
C ALA A 142 13.30 15.34 -1.06
N SER A 143 14.29 14.90 -0.28
CA SER A 143 15.63 15.45 -0.32
C SER A 143 16.32 15.16 -1.65
N PHE A 144 17.40 15.90 -1.91
CA PHE A 144 18.21 15.64 -3.09
C PHE A 144 18.79 14.21 -3.08
N ASP A 145 19.16 13.68 -1.92
CA ASP A 145 19.74 12.35 -1.77
C ASP A 145 18.72 11.26 -2.10
N THR A 146 17.48 11.38 -1.66
CA THR A 146 16.38 10.48 -2.03
C THR A 146 16.10 10.51 -3.53
N VAL A 147 16.05 11.70 -4.13
CA VAL A 147 15.86 11.84 -5.60
C VAL A 147 16.98 11.13 -6.36
N ILE A 148 18.26 11.37 -5.99
CA ILE A 148 19.42 10.73 -6.66
C ILE A 148 19.42 9.22 -6.45
N PHE A 149 19.07 8.75 -5.25
CA PHE A 149 18.98 7.33 -4.95
C PHE A 149 17.92 6.64 -5.82
N LEU A 150 16.69 7.16 -5.84
CA LEU A 150 15.61 6.59 -6.64
C LEU A 150 15.87 6.69 -8.14
N ALA A 151 16.44 7.79 -8.62
CA ALA A 151 16.88 7.93 -10.02
C ALA A 151 17.97 6.89 -10.37
N GLY A 152 18.88 6.60 -9.43
CA GLY A 152 19.85 5.53 -9.54
C GLY A 152 19.17 4.16 -9.70
N LYS A 153 18.11 3.90 -8.94
CA LYS A 153 17.34 2.64 -9.02
C LYS A 153 16.54 2.52 -10.30
N VAL A 154 15.94 3.61 -10.78
CA VAL A 154 15.28 3.64 -12.12
C VAL A 154 16.27 3.19 -13.21
N ARG A 155 17.50 3.69 -13.17
CA ARG A 155 18.53 3.35 -14.13
C ARG A 155 19.06 1.91 -13.96
N GLU A 156 19.34 1.50 -12.72
CA GLU A 156 19.87 0.17 -12.37
C GLU A 156 18.91 -0.95 -12.81
N LEU A 157 17.62 -0.76 -12.55
CA LEU A 157 16.56 -1.73 -12.84
C LEU A 157 15.98 -1.58 -14.25
N ASN A 158 16.42 -0.55 -15.00
CA ASN A 158 15.79 -0.16 -16.27
C ASN A 158 14.27 -0.07 -16.14
N ALA A 159 13.81 0.52 -15.03
CA ALA A 159 12.39 0.51 -14.65
C ALA A 159 11.53 1.23 -15.72
N PRO A 160 10.49 0.59 -16.25
CA PRO A 160 9.65 1.21 -17.28
C PRO A 160 8.63 2.20 -16.72
N VAL A 161 8.37 2.12 -15.40
CA VAL A 161 7.37 2.94 -14.71
C VAL A 161 7.92 3.37 -13.35
N VAL A 162 7.76 4.66 -13.04
CA VAL A 162 7.85 5.22 -11.69
C VAL A 162 6.43 5.46 -11.18
N LEU A 163 6.14 4.97 -10.00
CA LEU A 163 4.79 4.97 -9.43
C LEU A 163 4.59 6.12 -8.46
N ARG A 164 3.35 6.56 -8.32
CA ARG A 164 2.87 7.43 -7.24
C ARG A 164 1.50 6.98 -6.73
N THR A 165 1.03 7.56 -5.65
CA THR A 165 -0.33 7.36 -5.13
C THR A 165 -1.36 8.18 -5.92
N GLU A 166 -2.64 7.89 -5.72
CA GLU A 166 -3.75 8.64 -6.34
C GLU A 166 -3.84 10.10 -5.84
N THR A 167 -3.27 10.39 -4.67
CA THR A 167 -3.25 11.74 -4.07
C THR A 167 -1.99 12.52 -4.39
N GLY A 168 -0.95 11.86 -4.90
CA GLY A 168 0.32 12.50 -5.27
C GLY A 168 0.22 13.30 -6.57
N THR A 169 1.28 14.10 -6.83
CA THR A 169 1.46 14.82 -8.09
C THR A 169 2.54 14.15 -8.95
N ASP A 170 2.66 14.56 -10.21
CA ASP A 170 3.69 14.03 -11.10
C ASP A 170 5.07 14.72 -10.89
N ASP A 171 5.17 15.75 -10.05
CA ASP A 171 6.38 16.58 -9.89
C ASP A 171 7.60 15.75 -9.42
N LEU A 172 7.43 14.95 -8.37
CA LEU A 172 8.53 14.12 -7.85
C LEU A 172 8.87 12.95 -8.79
N PRO A 173 7.89 12.17 -9.30
CA PRO A 173 8.14 11.18 -10.35
C PRO A 173 8.89 11.74 -11.55
N ASP A 174 8.45 12.89 -12.09
CA ASP A 174 9.09 13.53 -13.26
C ASP A 174 10.53 13.95 -12.95
N THR A 175 10.77 14.52 -11.76
CA THR A 175 12.12 14.87 -11.28
C THR A 175 13.05 13.66 -11.22
N ILE A 176 12.56 12.54 -10.66
CA ILE A 176 13.32 11.27 -10.56
C ILE A 176 13.60 10.70 -11.95
N ILE A 177 12.62 10.71 -12.84
CA ILE A 177 12.78 10.23 -14.22
C ILE A 177 13.81 11.07 -14.96
N GLU A 178 13.74 12.40 -14.87
CA GLU A 178 14.70 13.30 -15.48
C GLU A 178 16.12 13.06 -14.94
N ALA A 179 16.27 12.99 -13.62
CA ALA A 179 17.55 12.72 -12.95
C ALA A 179 18.13 11.33 -13.30
N SER A 180 17.30 10.35 -13.63
CA SER A 180 17.74 9.03 -14.07
C SER A 180 18.41 9.04 -15.45
N GLY A 181 18.09 10.02 -16.29
CA GLY A 181 18.50 10.09 -17.69
C GLY A 181 17.89 9.01 -18.59
N GLN A 182 16.98 8.20 -18.07
CA GLN A 182 16.27 7.18 -18.84
C GLN A 182 15.19 7.80 -19.72
N LYS A 183 15.01 7.22 -20.92
CA LYS A 183 13.98 7.64 -21.85
C LYS A 183 12.82 6.64 -21.82
N ASN A 184 11.60 7.13 -22.07
CA ASN A 184 10.39 6.32 -22.16
C ASN A 184 9.91 5.72 -20.82
N VAL A 185 10.40 6.19 -19.68
CA VAL A 185 9.84 5.87 -18.37
C VAL A 185 8.51 6.61 -18.21
N LYS A 186 7.50 5.92 -17.73
CA LYS A 186 6.15 6.49 -17.53
C LYS A 186 5.89 6.72 -16.05
N VAL A 187 4.99 7.66 -15.73
CA VAL A 187 4.41 7.76 -14.41
C VAL A 187 3.17 6.85 -14.36
N GLY A 188 3.12 5.99 -13.36
CA GLY A 188 1.99 5.12 -13.06
C GLY A 188 1.32 5.51 -11.75
N VAL A 189 0.00 5.31 -11.63
CA VAL A 189 -0.76 5.63 -10.42
C VAL A 189 -1.26 4.35 -9.76
N LEU A 190 -0.88 4.15 -8.50
CA LEU A 190 -1.47 3.14 -7.62
C LEU A 190 -2.46 3.82 -6.67
N ASP A 191 -3.67 3.29 -6.60
CA ASP A 191 -4.74 3.82 -5.76
C ASP A 191 -4.73 3.09 -4.41
N SER A 192 -4.44 3.81 -3.34
CA SER A 192 -4.40 3.29 -1.98
C SER A 192 -5.78 3.19 -1.33
N MET A 193 -6.81 3.70 -1.97
CA MET A 193 -8.19 3.79 -1.47
C MET A 193 -8.35 4.70 -0.23
N GLN A 194 -7.36 5.53 0.10
CA GLN A 194 -7.45 6.48 1.22
C GLN A 194 -8.31 7.70 0.88
N SER A 195 -8.54 7.99 -0.40
CA SER A 195 -9.26 9.17 -0.86
C SER A 195 -10.58 8.88 -1.58
N VAL A 196 -11.16 7.69 -1.39
CA VAL A 196 -12.41 7.27 -2.04
C VAL A 196 -13.59 8.12 -1.55
N ARG A 197 -14.31 8.73 -2.50
CA ARG A 197 -15.49 9.58 -2.23
C ARG A 197 -16.78 8.80 -2.47
N SER A 198 -17.84 9.13 -1.71
CA SER A 198 -19.17 8.53 -1.88
C SER A 198 -19.67 8.58 -3.33
N SER A 199 -19.45 9.70 -4.02
CA SER A 199 -19.82 9.85 -5.43
C SER A 199 -19.12 8.87 -6.38
N GLN A 200 -17.92 8.43 -6.05
CA GLN A 200 -17.20 7.41 -6.84
C GLN A 200 -17.82 6.04 -6.62
N MET A 201 -18.23 5.72 -5.39
CA MET A 201 -18.94 4.48 -5.05
C MET A 201 -20.31 4.42 -5.75
N GLU A 202 -21.07 5.52 -5.73
CA GLU A 202 -22.35 5.63 -6.44
C GLU A 202 -22.20 5.41 -7.96
N ASN A 203 -21.05 5.79 -8.54
CA ASN A 203 -20.68 5.54 -9.92
C ASN A 203 -20.07 4.15 -10.18
N GLY A 204 -20.22 3.22 -9.22
CA GLY A 204 -19.83 1.82 -9.38
C GLY A 204 -18.36 1.51 -9.06
N MET A 205 -17.62 2.45 -8.43
CA MET A 205 -16.28 2.15 -7.93
C MET A 205 -16.38 1.15 -6.78
N THR A 206 -15.56 0.11 -6.83
CA THR A 206 -15.49 -0.93 -5.80
C THR A 206 -14.04 -1.29 -5.51
N TYR A 207 -13.78 -1.88 -4.35
CA TYR A 207 -12.47 -2.43 -3.99
C TYR A 207 -11.87 -3.26 -5.14
N ILE A 208 -12.60 -4.24 -5.65
CA ILE A 208 -12.12 -5.10 -6.76
C ILE A 208 -11.82 -4.30 -8.02
N SER A 209 -12.60 -3.25 -8.32
CA SER A 209 -12.36 -2.43 -9.52
C SER A 209 -11.09 -1.60 -9.39
N ILE A 210 -10.79 -1.08 -8.19
CA ILE A 210 -9.56 -0.34 -7.90
C ILE A 210 -8.37 -1.30 -7.94
N MET A 211 -8.44 -2.42 -7.25
CA MET A 211 -7.35 -3.40 -7.22
C MET A 211 -7.03 -3.97 -8.62
N ARG A 212 -8.02 -4.11 -9.50
CA ARG A 212 -7.76 -4.48 -10.91
C ARG A 212 -7.03 -3.40 -11.70
N LYS A 213 -7.29 -2.13 -11.42
CA LYS A 213 -6.52 -1.02 -12.01
C LYS A 213 -5.09 -1.04 -11.50
N ASN A 214 -4.91 -1.21 -10.18
CA ASN A 214 -3.59 -1.35 -9.58
C ASN A 214 -2.82 -2.53 -10.19
N LEU A 215 -3.46 -3.68 -10.35
CA LEU A 215 -2.85 -4.84 -11.00
C LEU A 215 -2.32 -4.53 -12.41
N LYS A 216 -3.09 -3.77 -13.21
CA LYS A 216 -2.64 -3.37 -14.54
C LYS A 216 -1.38 -2.52 -14.46
N VAL A 217 -1.35 -1.54 -13.56
CA VAL A 217 -0.19 -0.65 -13.38
C VAL A 217 1.03 -1.43 -12.86
N ILE A 218 0.82 -2.35 -11.90
CA ILE A 218 1.89 -3.24 -11.41
C ILE A 218 2.45 -4.11 -12.54
N LYS A 219 1.60 -4.69 -13.38
CA LYS A 219 2.06 -5.44 -14.56
C LYS A 219 2.95 -4.60 -15.48
N GLU A 220 2.58 -3.35 -15.71
CA GLU A 220 3.38 -2.42 -16.53
C GLU A 220 4.71 -2.06 -15.84
N ALA A 221 4.73 -1.97 -14.51
CA ALA A 221 5.93 -1.63 -13.73
C ALA A 221 6.92 -2.79 -13.59
N LEU A 222 6.45 -4.04 -13.71
CA LEU A 222 7.27 -5.24 -13.56
C LEU A 222 7.77 -5.82 -14.90
N ASN A 223 7.38 -5.26 -16.07
CA ASN A 223 7.74 -5.69 -17.41
C ASN A 223 8.15 -4.52 -18.30
#